data_ed201942974111576fa2ec807c273fc0
#
_entry.id   ed201942974111576fa2ec807c273fc0
#
_cell.length_a   1.000
_cell.length_b   1.000
_cell.length_c   1.000
_cell.angle_alpha   90.00
_cell.angle_beta   90.00
_cell.angle_gamma   90.00
#
_symmetry.space_group_name_H-M   'P 1'
#
loop_
_entity.id
_entity.type
_entity.pdbx_description
1 polymer ?
#
loop_
_entity_poly.entity_id
_entity_poly.type
_entity_poly.pdbx_seq_one_letter_code
_entity_poly.pdbx_strand_id
1 'polypeptide(L)'
;NRISQYARVTSFNAVKAALMAGNPVLMAMCWFADMETDEDGVLHTEFKGYDGGHCMFIYGWDERGWKVQNSWGEDWGKDGCLILPYEMPIEEVWTLTDNIIENTKTKKPHKCIAKVFNKVSKIFKNK
;
A
#
# COMPACT_ATOMS: atom_id res chain seq x y z
N ASN A 1 -5.80 -6.69 -19.90
CA ASN A 1 -5.80 -5.41 -19.15
C ASN A 1 -4.55 -4.64 -19.52
N ARG A 2 -4.69 -3.38 -19.91
CA ARG A 2 -3.57 -2.48 -20.24
C ARG A 2 -3.68 -1.26 -19.32
N ILE A 3 -2.58 -0.92 -18.67
CA ILE A 3 -2.43 0.36 -17.98
C ILE A 3 -2.52 1.46 -19.03
N SER A 4 -3.44 2.40 -18.87
CA SER A 4 -3.64 3.50 -19.82
C SER A 4 -2.69 4.67 -19.59
N GLN A 5 -2.40 4.95 -18.33
CA GLN A 5 -1.50 6.03 -17.91
C GLN A 5 -0.75 5.65 -16.64
N TYR A 6 0.42 6.26 -16.44
CA TYR A 6 1.17 6.20 -15.20
C TYR A 6 1.80 7.57 -14.94
N ALA A 7 1.96 7.90 -13.67
CA ALA A 7 2.58 9.15 -13.25
C ALA A 7 3.41 8.96 -11.98
N ARG A 8 4.56 9.61 -11.93
CA ARG A 8 5.36 9.70 -10.70
C ARG A 8 4.66 10.61 -9.71
N VAL A 9 4.57 10.18 -8.47
CA VAL A 9 3.93 10.93 -7.39
C VAL A 9 5.02 11.49 -6.47
N THR A 10 5.04 12.80 -6.28
CA THR A 10 6.14 13.50 -5.58
C THR A 10 5.74 14.13 -4.26
N SER A 11 4.49 13.98 -3.84
CA SER A 11 4.04 14.54 -2.57
C SER A 11 3.08 13.61 -1.82
N PHE A 12 3.08 13.73 -0.51
CA PHE A 12 2.19 13.02 0.40
C PHE A 12 0.69 13.20 0.03
N ASN A 13 0.29 14.44 -0.26
CA ASN A 13 -1.09 14.73 -0.64
C ASN A 13 -1.48 14.13 -2.00
N ALA A 14 -0.52 14.06 -2.93
CA ALA A 14 -0.77 13.45 -4.24
C ALA A 14 -0.94 11.92 -4.12
N VAL A 15 -0.23 11.25 -3.21
CA VAL A 15 -0.46 9.82 -2.90
C VAL A 15 -1.88 9.62 -2.37
N LYS A 16 -2.29 10.41 -1.39
CA LYS A 16 -3.66 10.36 -0.85
C LYS A 16 -4.71 10.62 -1.91
N ALA A 17 -4.52 11.63 -2.75
CA ALA A 17 -5.44 11.94 -3.84
C ALA A 17 -5.58 10.80 -4.84
N ALA A 18 -4.47 10.14 -5.21
CA ALA A 18 -4.49 8.96 -6.08
C ALA A 18 -5.29 7.80 -5.45
N LEU A 19 -5.05 7.51 -4.17
CA LEU A 19 -5.76 6.46 -3.44
C LEU A 19 -7.26 6.78 -3.30
N MET A 20 -7.62 8.04 -3.03
CA MET A 20 -9.01 8.49 -2.97
C MET A 20 -9.73 8.39 -4.31
N ALA A 21 -9.01 8.58 -5.41
CA ALA A 21 -9.52 8.37 -6.77
C ALA A 21 -9.64 6.90 -7.18
N GLY A 22 -9.26 5.96 -6.29
CA GLY A 22 -9.28 4.52 -6.55
C GLY A 22 -8.12 4.03 -7.41
N ASN A 23 -7.11 4.85 -7.64
CA ASN A 23 -5.94 4.48 -8.42
C ASN A 23 -4.95 3.66 -7.58
N PRO A 24 -4.38 2.58 -8.11
CA PRO A 24 -3.32 1.84 -7.44
C PRO A 24 -2.05 2.71 -7.31
N VAL A 25 -1.37 2.56 -6.18
CA VAL A 25 -0.13 3.28 -5.91
C VAL A 25 0.98 2.27 -5.61
N LEU A 26 1.99 2.25 -6.48
CA LEU A 26 3.21 1.48 -6.29
C LEU A 26 4.28 2.34 -5.64
N MET A 27 5.05 1.74 -4.75
CA MET A 27 6.21 2.39 -4.14
C MET A 27 7.44 1.49 -4.26
N ALA A 28 8.61 2.11 -4.32
CA ALA A 28 9.89 1.44 -4.22
C ALA A 28 10.70 2.05 -3.07
N MET A 29 11.37 1.21 -2.31
CA MET A 29 12.24 1.61 -1.22
C MET A 29 13.43 0.67 -1.08
N CYS A 30 14.48 1.10 -0.38
CA CYS A 30 15.53 0.20 0.05
C CYS A 30 15.00 -0.74 1.13
N TRP A 31 15.33 -2.03 1.01
CA TRP A 31 15.03 -3.04 2.01
C TRP A 31 16.28 -3.43 2.78
N PHE A 32 16.13 -3.66 4.07
CA PHE A 32 17.21 -4.05 4.97
C PHE A 32 16.87 -5.36 5.67
N ALA A 33 17.87 -6.16 5.97
CA ALA A 33 17.69 -7.49 6.54
C ALA A 33 17.06 -7.48 7.95
N ASP A 34 17.18 -6.36 8.66
CA ASP A 34 16.59 -6.14 9.98
C ASP A 34 15.17 -5.52 9.95
N MET A 35 14.56 -5.40 8.76
CA MET A 35 13.19 -4.93 8.64
C MET A 35 12.19 -6.00 9.08
N GLU A 36 11.48 -5.72 10.14
CA GLU A 36 10.45 -6.59 10.70
C GLU A 36 9.23 -5.79 11.16
N THR A 37 8.10 -6.47 11.31
CA THR A 37 6.87 -5.86 11.81
C THR A 37 6.59 -6.28 13.24
N ASP A 38 6.10 -5.35 14.05
CA ASP A 38 5.57 -5.66 15.37
C ASP A 38 4.19 -6.36 15.31
N GLU A 39 3.61 -6.65 16.48
CA GLU A 39 2.29 -7.30 16.60
C GLU A 39 1.15 -6.50 15.96
N ASP A 40 1.29 -5.19 15.86
CA ASP A 40 0.35 -4.29 15.20
C ASP A 40 0.59 -4.14 13.68
N GLY A 41 1.64 -4.76 13.17
CA GLY A 41 2.05 -4.74 11.78
C GLY A 41 2.82 -3.48 11.38
N VAL A 42 3.33 -2.71 12.35
CA VAL A 42 4.15 -1.53 12.08
C VAL A 42 5.59 -1.96 11.78
N LEU A 43 6.16 -1.44 10.69
CA LEU A 43 7.54 -1.76 10.27
C LEU A 43 8.55 -1.03 11.14
N HIS A 44 9.56 -1.78 11.60
CA HIS A 44 10.71 -1.29 12.36
C HIS A 44 12.02 -1.69 11.69
N THR A 45 13.05 -0.88 11.84
CA THR A 45 14.40 -1.14 11.35
C THR A 45 15.41 -0.19 12.00
N GLU A 46 16.66 -0.64 12.12
CA GLU A 46 17.83 0.19 12.39
C GLU A 46 18.68 0.43 11.13
N PHE A 47 18.13 0.07 9.94
CA PHE A 47 18.78 0.16 8.64
C PHE A 47 20.08 -0.65 8.52
N LYS A 48 20.08 -1.85 9.08
CA LYS A 48 21.21 -2.76 9.04
C LYS A 48 21.05 -3.83 7.96
N GLY A 49 22.16 -4.14 7.27
CA GLY A 49 22.19 -5.22 6.28
C GLY A 49 21.35 -4.89 5.05
N TYR A 50 21.78 -3.90 4.25
CA TYR A 50 21.13 -3.59 2.98
C TYR A 50 20.97 -4.85 2.11
N ASP A 51 19.76 -5.18 1.73
CA ASP A 51 19.41 -6.40 1.01
C ASP A 51 19.01 -6.11 -0.45
N GLY A 52 18.54 -4.91 -0.75
CA GLY A 52 18.19 -4.51 -2.11
C GLY A 52 17.06 -3.51 -2.21
N GLY A 53 16.61 -3.25 -3.44
CA GLY A 53 15.41 -2.49 -3.72
C GLY A 53 14.18 -3.39 -3.63
N HIS A 54 13.08 -2.88 -3.07
CA HIS A 54 11.84 -3.61 -2.93
C HIS A 54 10.64 -2.75 -3.36
N CYS A 55 9.74 -3.35 -4.15
CA CYS A 55 8.52 -2.72 -4.60
C CYS A 55 7.30 -3.30 -3.88
N MET A 56 6.42 -2.42 -3.42
CA MET A 56 5.21 -2.78 -2.71
C MET A 56 4.04 -1.90 -3.15
N PHE A 57 2.85 -2.21 -2.67
CA PHE A 57 1.61 -1.55 -3.05
C PHE A 57 1.00 -0.79 -1.86
N ILE A 58 0.88 0.54 -1.98
CA ILE A 58 0.15 1.35 -0.99
C ILE A 58 -1.34 1.26 -1.31
N TYR A 59 -2.16 0.87 -0.32
CA TYR A 59 -3.61 0.76 -0.47
C TYR A 59 -4.41 1.65 0.49
N GLY A 60 -3.72 2.43 1.35
CA GLY A 60 -4.36 3.32 2.31
C GLY A 60 -3.37 3.99 3.24
N TRP A 61 -3.89 4.60 4.28
CA TRP A 61 -3.11 5.24 5.33
C TRP A 61 -3.92 5.34 6.63
N ASP A 62 -3.26 5.59 7.75
CA ASP A 62 -3.83 6.06 9.01
C ASP A 62 -2.83 7.00 9.72
N GLU A 63 -3.05 7.29 11.00
CA GLU A 63 -2.19 8.18 11.78
C GLU A 63 -0.75 7.65 11.97
N ARG A 64 -0.54 6.33 11.84
CA ARG A 64 0.77 5.68 12.03
C ARG A 64 1.61 5.65 10.76
N GLY A 65 0.97 5.63 9.57
CA GLY A 65 1.72 5.52 8.32
C GLY A 65 0.88 5.06 7.14
N TRP A 66 1.60 4.69 6.08
CA TRP A 66 1.03 4.09 4.88
C TRP A 66 0.65 2.63 5.14
N LYS A 67 -0.51 2.23 4.67
CA LYS A 67 -0.93 0.82 4.64
C LYS A 67 -0.45 0.19 3.36
N VAL A 68 0.45 -0.76 3.51
CA VAL A 68 1.19 -1.35 2.40
C VAL A 68 0.94 -2.84 2.34
N GLN A 69 0.72 -3.35 1.14
CA GLN A 69 0.66 -4.78 0.86
C GLN A 69 2.01 -5.23 0.29
N ASN A 70 2.58 -6.27 0.91
CA ASN A 70 3.76 -6.95 0.44
C ASN A 70 3.39 -8.13 -0.48
N SER A 71 4.38 -8.65 -1.22
CA SER A 71 4.23 -9.76 -2.15
C SER A 71 4.68 -11.13 -1.61
N TRP A 72 5.00 -11.23 -0.31
CA TRP A 72 5.61 -12.42 0.30
C TRP A 72 4.60 -13.40 0.92
N GLY A 73 3.32 -13.23 0.62
CA GLY A 73 2.25 -14.11 1.10
C GLY A 73 1.59 -13.62 2.38
N GLU A 74 0.49 -14.31 2.74
CA GLU A 74 -0.36 -13.92 3.88
C GLU A 74 0.28 -14.22 5.24
N ASP A 75 1.25 -15.13 5.29
CA ASP A 75 1.95 -15.52 6.52
C ASP A 75 3.03 -14.52 6.94
N TRP A 76 3.39 -13.57 6.05
CA TRP A 76 4.36 -12.52 6.35
C TRP A 76 3.66 -11.28 6.93
N GLY A 77 4.29 -10.64 7.93
CA GLY A 77 3.75 -9.43 8.54
C GLY A 77 2.36 -9.64 9.14
N LYS A 78 1.48 -8.68 8.94
CA LYS A 78 0.08 -8.80 9.39
C LYS A 78 -0.84 -9.11 8.22
N ASP A 79 -1.14 -10.41 7.98
CA ASP A 79 -1.92 -10.89 6.84
C ASP A 79 -1.31 -10.46 5.47
N GLY A 80 0.02 -10.51 5.32
CA GLY A 80 0.75 -10.07 4.11
C GLY A 80 0.88 -8.56 3.96
N CYS A 81 0.56 -7.79 4.99
CA CYS A 81 0.56 -6.33 4.99
C CYS A 81 1.41 -5.76 6.11
N LEU A 82 1.77 -4.49 5.96
CA LEU A 82 2.47 -3.72 6.96
C LEU A 82 1.92 -2.28 7.03
N ILE A 83 2.22 -1.60 8.11
CA ILE A 83 2.14 -0.15 8.23
C ILE A 83 3.56 0.39 8.09
N LEU A 84 3.78 1.20 7.07
CA LEU A 84 5.05 1.88 6.83
C LEU A 84 4.99 3.27 7.46
N PRO A 85 5.73 3.52 8.55
CA PRO A 85 5.78 4.84 9.18
C PRO A 85 6.14 5.93 8.17
N TYR A 86 5.57 7.12 8.34
CA TYR A 86 5.75 8.23 7.38
C TYR A 86 7.18 8.76 7.28
N GLU A 87 7.99 8.56 8.30
CA GLU A 87 9.41 8.90 8.33
C GLU A 87 10.31 7.93 7.57
N MET A 88 9.78 6.76 7.17
CA MET A 88 10.55 5.81 6.39
C MET A 88 10.85 6.36 4.98
N PRO A 89 12.11 6.27 4.53
CA PRO A 89 12.48 6.78 3.22
C PRO A 89 11.88 5.92 2.10
N ILE A 90 11.13 6.56 1.23
CA ILE A 90 10.59 5.98 0.01
C ILE A 90 11.35 6.59 -1.17
N GLU A 91 11.93 5.75 -2.03
CA GLU A 91 12.71 6.18 -3.19
C GLU A 91 11.83 6.72 -4.31
N GLU A 92 10.77 5.98 -4.63
CA GLU A 92 9.86 6.31 -5.72
C GLU A 92 8.42 5.90 -5.41
N VAL A 93 7.50 6.71 -5.90
CA VAL A 93 6.06 6.40 -5.86
C VAL A 93 5.45 6.66 -7.23
N TRP A 94 4.67 5.70 -7.71
CA TRP A 94 3.98 5.74 -8.99
C TRP A 94 2.50 5.44 -8.82
N THR A 95 1.64 6.20 -9.48
CA THR A 95 0.23 5.87 -9.63
C THR A 95 -0.06 5.40 -11.05
N LEU A 96 -1.01 4.49 -11.14
CA LEU A 96 -1.41 3.86 -12.39
C LEU A 96 -2.91 4.11 -12.58
N THR A 97 -3.32 4.42 -13.81
CA THR A 97 -4.73 4.48 -14.16
C THR A 97 -5.02 3.47 -15.26
N ASP A 98 -6.12 2.76 -15.13
CA ASP A 98 -6.64 1.89 -16.18
C ASP A 98 -7.97 2.47 -16.67
N ASN A 99 -8.19 2.43 -17.97
CA ASN A 99 -9.52 2.62 -18.50
C ASN A 99 -10.33 1.37 -18.13
N ILE A 100 -11.08 1.47 -17.03
CA ILE A 100 -11.99 0.42 -16.62
C ILE A 100 -13.06 0.31 -17.70
N ILE A 101 -12.85 -0.60 -18.66
CA ILE A 101 -13.96 -1.14 -19.42
C ILE A 101 -14.75 -1.97 -18.42
N GLU A 102 -15.95 -1.50 -18.08
CA GLU A 102 -16.90 -2.16 -17.19
C GLU A 102 -17.17 -3.59 -17.65
N ASN A 103 -16.33 -4.55 -17.30
CA ASN A 103 -16.58 -5.99 -17.47
C ASN A 103 -15.62 -6.86 -16.66
N THR A 104 -15.29 -6.48 -15.44
CA THR A 104 -14.59 -7.38 -14.55
C THR A 104 -15.53 -7.92 -13.48
N LYS A 105 -15.87 -9.21 -13.61
CA LYS A 105 -16.27 -10.02 -12.44
C LYS A 105 -15.20 -9.80 -11.39
N THR A 106 -15.53 -9.05 -10.36
CA THR A 106 -14.64 -8.63 -9.29
C THR A 106 -13.99 -9.85 -8.65
N LYS A 107 -12.68 -10.03 -8.84
CA LYS A 107 -11.90 -10.90 -7.96
C LYS A 107 -12.08 -10.37 -6.54
N LYS A 108 -12.36 -11.25 -5.59
CA LYS A 108 -12.47 -10.86 -4.19
C LYS A 108 -11.21 -10.08 -3.79
N PRO A 109 -11.35 -8.89 -3.19
CA PRO A 109 -10.18 -8.11 -2.77
C PRO A 109 -9.36 -8.93 -1.75
N HIS A 110 -8.05 -8.73 -1.76
CA HIS A 110 -7.14 -9.31 -0.77
C HIS A 110 -7.64 -9.01 0.66
N LYS A 111 -7.39 -9.90 1.62
CA LYS A 111 -7.88 -9.78 3.02
C LYS A 111 -7.62 -8.41 3.65
N CYS A 112 -6.44 -7.82 3.41
CA CYS A 112 -6.11 -6.48 3.89
C CYS A 112 -7.02 -5.41 3.31
N ILE A 113 -7.25 -5.45 2.00
CA ILE A 113 -8.11 -4.50 1.27
C ILE A 113 -9.57 -4.68 1.68
N ALA A 114 -10.05 -5.93 1.81
CA ALA A 114 -11.41 -6.23 2.23
C ALA A 114 -11.73 -5.70 3.64
N LYS A 115 -10.78 -5.81 4.60
CA LYS A 115 -10.94 -5.25 5.95
C LYS A 115 -11.09 -3.72 5.93
N VAL A 116 -10.34 -3.03 5.06
CA VAL A 116 -10.41 -1.56 4.92
C VAL A 116 -11.73 -1.12 4.30
N PHE A 117 -12.16 -1.74 3.20
CA PHE A 117 -13.44 -1.44 2.56
C PHE A 117 -14.63 -1.65 3.51
N ASN A 118 -14.63 -2.73 4.28
CA ASN A 118 -15.68 -3.01 5.26
C ASN A 118 -15.71 -1.99 6.41
N LYS A 119 -14.55 -1.47 6.82
CA LYS A 119 -14.45 -0.45 7.87
C LYS A 119 -14.92 0.92 7.37
N VAL A 120 -14.54 1.29 6.14
CA VAL A 120 -14.93 2.55 5.50
C VAL A 120 -16.44 2.55 5.20
N SER A 121 -17.00 1.47 4.66
CA SER A 121 -18.43 1.38 4.36
C SER A 121 -19.33 1.46 5.61
N LYS A 122 -18.84 1.00 6.79
CA LYS A 122 -19.56 1.17 8.06
C LYS A 122 -19.60 2.61 8.55
N ILE A 123 -18.54 3.38 8.29
CA ILE A 123 -18.47 4.82 8.68
C ILE A 123 -19.45 5.65 7.86
N PHE A 124 -19.65 5.33 6.58
CA PHE A 124 -20.58 6.05 5.70
C PHE A 124 -22.04 5.62 5.82
N LYS A 125 -22.35 4.45 6.40
CA LYS A 125 -23.73 4.00 6.64
C LYS A 125 -24.36 4.54 7.92
N ASN A 126 -23.57 5.16 8.80
CA ASN A 126 -24.02 5.72 10.08
C ASN A 126 -24.11 7.26 10.09
N LYS A 127 -24.23 7.85 8.91
CA LYS A 127 -24.60 9.27 8.72
C LYS A 127 -25.92 9.35 7.87
#